data_3fd4f572e0b7a2f6a2f7fa46672a0d88
#
_entry.id   3fd4f572e0b7a2f6a2f7fa46672a0d88
#
_cell.length_a   1.000
_cell.length_b   1.000
_cell.length_c   1.000
_cell.angle_alpha   90.00
_cell.angle_beta   90.00
_cell.angle_gamma   90.00
#
_symmetry.space_group_name_H-M   'P 1'
#
loop_
_entity.id
_entity.type
_entity.pdbx_description
1 polymer ?
#
loop_
_entity_poly.entity_id
_entity_poly.type
_entity_poly.pdbx_seq_one_letter_code
_entity_poly.pdbx_strand_id
1 'polypeptide(L)'
;MRVAVEVCVTSVEEAVVAEQCGVDTIEVCQWLSCGGVTPSFGLLNVLQERVRVRKRVLVRPTPGGFRYNADERQTLLRDVLMSGVGDETCGIVTGALDAEDFPDAELIRGALLGAGERELTFHRAIEFAADIQQAFER
;
A
#
# COMPACT_ATOMS: atom_id res chain seq x y z
N MET A 1 3.00 -24.62 12.94
CA MET A 1 3.06 -23.57 11.90
C MET A 1 2.52 -22.29 12.53
N ARG A 2 3.30 -21.20 12.57
CA ARG A 2 2.84 -19.92 13.08
C ARG A 2 2.16 -19.14 11.94
N VAL A 3 1.00 -18.58 12.20
CA VAL A 3 0.33 -17.65 11.27
C VAL A 3 0.94 -16.26 11.48
N ALA A 4 1.35 -15.59 10.39
CA ALA A 4 1.76 -14.20 10.44
C ALA A 4 0.54 -13.29 10.57
N VAL A 5 0.64 -12.27 11.41
CA VAL A 5 -0.44 -11.31 11.68
C VAL A 5 -0.02 -9.93 11.18
N GLU A 6 -0.85 -9.35 10.32
CA GLU A 6 -0.74 -7.97 9.87
C GLU A 6 -1.95 -7.16 10.32
N VAL A 7 -1.70 -5.94 10.79
CA VAL A 7 -2.76 -5.04 11.29
C VAL A 7 -2.68 -3.71 10.57
N CYS A 8 -3.84 -3.24 10.04
CA CYS A 8 -3.97 -1.89 9.49
C CYS A 8 -3.97 -0.87 10.63
N VAL A 9 -3.15 0.18 10.49
CA VAL A 9 -3.03 1.27 11.47
C VAL A 9 -3.12 2.62 10.78
N THR A 10 -3.73 3.58 11.47
CA THR A 10 -3.96 4.94 10.96
C THR A 10 -3.28 6.02 11.81
N SER A 11 -2.66 5.62 12.91
CA SER A 11 -2.00 6.52 13.85
C SER A 11 -0.74 5.91 14.47
N VAL A 12 0.09 6.76 15.06
CA VAL A 12 1.27 6.32 15.80
C VAL A 12 0.87 5.50 17.03
N GLU A 13 -0.21 5.88 17.71
CA GLU A 13 -0.70 5.17 18.89
C GLU A 13 -1.11 3.74 18.54
N GLU A 14 -1.89 3.55 17.48
CA GLU A 14 -2.29 2.22 17.01
C GLU A 14 -1.08 1.36 16.64
N ALA A 15 -0.08 1.94 15.97
CA ALA A 15 1.12 1.23 15.59
C ALA A 15 1.94 0.77 16.81
N VAL A 16 2.06 1.62 17.84
CA VAL A 16 2.75 1.26 19.10
C VAL A 16 2.02 0.13 19.81
N VAL A 17 0.70 0.19 19.89
CA VAL A 17 -0.11 -0.89 20.50
C VAL A 17 0.03 -2.18 19.70
N ALA A 18 -0.03 -2.13 18.38
CA ALA A 18 0.14 -3.30 17.51
C ALA A 18 1.52 -3.96 17.73
N GLU A 19 2.59 -3.17 17.78
CA GLU A 19 3.95 -3.66 18.08
C GLU A 19 4.03 -4.32 19.45
N GLN A 20 3.47 -3.71 20.49
CA GLN A 20 3.42 -4.26 21.84
C GLN A 20 2.65 -5.60 21.92
N CYS A 21 1.65 -5.76 21.07
CA CYS A 21 0.89 -7.01 20.93
C CYS A 21 1.66 -8.09 20.14
N GLY A 22 2.81 -7.77 19.56
CA GLY A 22 3.67 -8.73 18.87
C GLY A 22 3.18 -9.12 17.49
N VAL A 23 2.55 -8.19 16.75
CA VAL A 23 2.19 -8.42 15.34
C VAL A 23 3.44 -8.51 14.48
N ASP A 24 3.36 -9.21 13.36
CA ASP A 24 4.49 -9.41 12.45
C ASP A 24 4.71 -8.21 11.52
N THR A 25 3.63 -7.53 11.15
CA THR A 25 3.65 -6.41 10.21
C THR A 25 2.51 -5.45 10.52
N ILE A 26 2.70 -4.17 10.25
CA ILE A 26 1.63 -3.18 10.19
C ILE A 26 1.46 -2.65 8.77
N GLU A 27 0.22 -2.48 8.32
CA GLU A 27 -0.11 -1.76 7.10
C GLU A 27 -0.55 -0.34 7.46
N VAL A 28 0.25 0.64 7.06
CA VAL A 28 -0.01 2.05 7.38
C VAL A 28 -0.88 2.67 6.31
N CYS A 29 -2.02 3.21 6.72
CA CYS A 29 -2.94 3.92 5.84
C CYS A 29 -3.57 5.13 6.55
N GLN A 30 -4.39 5.87 5.85
CA GLN A 30 -5.30 6.86 6.41
C GLN A 30 -6.73 6.62 5.89
N TRP A 31 -7.72 7.22 6.54
CA TRP A 31 -9.12 7.16 6.12
C TRP A 31 -9.66 5.74 5.94
N LEU A 32 -9.48 4.92 6.93
CA LEU A 32 -9.89 3.51 6.89
C LEU A 32 -11.41 3.33 6.63
N SER A 33 -12.23 4.31 7.02
CA SER A 33 -13.67 4.31 6.76
C SER A 33 -14.05 4.33 5.27
N CYS A 34 -13.15 4.78 4.38
CA CYS A 34 -13.33 4.73 2.93
C CYS A 34 -12.50 3.60 2.27
N GLY A 35 -11.99 2.66 3.06
CA GLY A 35 -11.14 1.57 2.61
C GLY A 35 -9.65 1.88 2.56
N GLY A 36 -9.24 3.01 3.14
CA GLY A 36 -7.85 3.44 3.21
C GLY A 36 -7.37 4.22 1.98
N VAL A 37 -6.51 5.20 2.22
CA VAL A 37 -5.75 5.95 1.23
C VAL A 37 -4.31 6.10 1.68
N THR A 38 -3.45 6.62 0.82
CA THR A 38 -2.04 6.89 1.14
C THR A 38 -1.93 7.72 2.43
N PRO A 39 -1.14 7.29 3.42
CA PRO A 39 -0.91 8.05 4.64
C PRO A 39 -0.04 9.28 4.36
N SER A 40 -0.12 10.28 5.24
CA SER A 40 0.75 11.44 5.13
C SER A 40 2.22 11.08 5.34
N PHE A 41 3.11 11.77 4.65
CA PHE A 41 4.56 11.64 4.86
C PHE A 41 4.96 11.90 6.32
N GLY A 42 4.30 12.87 6.99
CA GLY A 42 4.54 13.16 8.41
C GLY A 42 4.24 11.96 9.32
N LEU A 43 3.14 11.23 9.07
CA LEU A 43 2.83 10.02 9.82
C LEU A 43 3.92 8.95 9.61
N LEU A 44 4.31 8.71 8.36
CA LEU A 44 5.36 7.73 8.03
C LEU A 44 6.69 8.08 8.72
N ASN A 45 7.07 9.34 8.68
CA ASN A 45 8.32 9.80 9.29
C ASN A 45 8.34 9.59 10.82
N VAL A 46 7.25 9.93 11.52
CA VAL A 46 7.16 9.68 12.96
C VAL A 46 7.15 8.19 13.29
N LEU A 47 6.49 7.37 12.49
CA LEU A 47 6.47 5.91 12.70
C LEU A 47 7.85 5.27 12.58
N GLN A 48 8.74 5.79 11.72
CA GLN A 48 10.11 5.30 11.61
C GLN A 48 10.90 5.46 12.91
N GLU A 49 10.62 6.52 13.65
CA GLU A 49 11.29 6.81 14.92
C GLU A 49 10.68 6.03 16.09
N ARG A 50 9.39 5.72 16.01
CA ARG A 50 8.59 5.24 17.14
C ARG A 50 8.41 3.73 17.21
N VAL A 51 8.42 3.01 16.07
CA VAL A 51 8.21 1.56 16.02
C VAL A 51 9.23 0.86 15.13
N ARG A 52 9.55 -0.39 15.48
CA ARG A 52 10.51 -1.24 14.75
C ARG A 52 9.83 -2.36 13.98
N VAL A 53 8.57 -2.63 14.26
CA VAL A 53 7.79 -3.63 13.53
C VAL A 53 7.84 -3.36 12.02
N ARG A 54 7.86 -4.43 11.23
CA ARG A 54 7.85 -4.33 9.76
C ARG A 54 6.65 -3.52 9.29
N LYS A 55 6.87 -2.61 8.36
CA LYS A 55 5.84 -1.72 7.82
C LYS A 55 5.56 -2.04 6.35
N ARG A 56 4.30 -1.93 5.97
CA ARG A 56 3.84 -1.75 4.61
C ARG A 56 3.06 -0.45 4.52
N VAL A 57 3.17 0.26 3.43
CA VAL A 57 2.46 1.53 3.20
C VAL A 57 1.43 1.33 2.10
N LEU A 58 0.18 1.64 2.42
CA LEU A 58 -0.86 1.71 1.40
C LEU A 58 -0.61 2.92 0.49
N VAL A 59 -0.47 2.67 -0.79
CA VAL A 59 -0.39 3.71 -1.82
C VAL A 59 -1.64 3.65 -2.67
N ARG A 60 -2.60 4.51 -2.34
CA ARG A 60 -3.89 4.66 -3.00
C ARG A 60 -4.25 6.15 -2.98
N PRO A 61 -4.18 6.85 -4.13
CA PRO A 61 -4.28 8.31 -4.17
C PRO A 61 -5.66 8.86 -3.84
N THR A 62 -6.72 8.07 -4.11
CA THR A 62 -8.11 8.51 -3.93
C THR A 62 -8.99 7.42 -3.31
N PRO A 63 -10.06 7.79 -2.59
CA PRO A 63 -10.99 6.83 -1.99
C PRO A 63 -12.00 6.22 -2.98
N GLY A 64 -11.94 6.59 -4.25
CA GLY A 64 -12.84 6.10 -5.30
C GLY A 64 -12.55 4.67 -5.75
N GLY A 65 -12.83 4.41 -7.02
CA GLY A 65 -12.49 3.12 -7.65
C GLY A 65 -10.98 2.93 -7.81
N PHE A 66 -10.61 1.92 -8.59
CA PHE A 66 -9.21 1.56 -8.82
C PHE A 66 -8.75 1.85 -10.26
N ARG A 67 -9.57 2.51 -11.06
CA ARG A 67 -9.19 3.08 -12.36
C ARG A 67 -8.75 4.52 -12.14
N TYR A 68 -7.52 4.82 -12.47
CA TYR A 68 -6.91 6.12 -12.20
C TYR A 68 -6.75 6.94 -13.48
N ASN A 69 -7.11 8.23 -13.42
CA ASN A 69 -6.79 9.19 -14.47
C ASN A 69 -5.29 9.52 -14.49
N ALA A 70 -4.85 10.32 -15.47
CA ALA A 70 -3.44 10.62 -15.66
C ALA A 70 -2.77 11.28 -14.43
N ASP A 71 -3.48 12.19 -13.75
CA ASP A 71 -2.94 12.87 -12.57
C ASP A 71 -2.89 11.95 -11.34
N GLU A 72 -3.91 11.11 -11.16
CA GLU A 72 -3.93 10.11 -10.10
C GLU A 72 -2.83 9.05 -10.29
N ARG A 73 -2.57 8.61 -11.52
CA ARG A 73 -1.44 7.72 -11.86
C ARG A 73 -0.10 8.35 -11.49
N GLN A 74 0.10 9.63 -11.83
CA GLN A 74 1.31 10.36 -11.44
C GLN A 74 1.43 10.49 -9.92
N THR A 75 0.31 10.78 -9.24
CA THR A 75 0.28 10.88 -7.78
C THR A 75 0.69 9.56 -7.15
N LEU A 76 0.11 8.44 -7.59
CA LEU A 76 0.45 7.10 -7.11
C LEU A 76 1.96 6.81 -7.25
N LEU A 77 2.54 7.06 -8.42
CA LEU A 77 3.96 6.81 -8.65
C LEU A 77 4.87 7.67 -7.76
N ARG A 78 4.50 8.91 -7.50
CA ARG A 78 5.23 9.78 -6.57
C ARG A 78 5.09 9.34 -5.12
N ASP A 79 3.89 8.90 -4.72
CA ASP A 79 3.65 8.35 -3.38
C ASP A 79 4.47 7.07 -3.15
N VAL A 80 4.61 6.21 -4.16
CA VAL A 80 5.51 5.03 -4.10
C VAL A 80 6.94 5.45 -3.79
N LEU A 81 7.47 6.47 -4.47
CA LEU A 81 8.81 6.97 -4.21
C LEU A 81 8.93 7.57 -2.81
N MET A 82 7.97 8.39 -2.40
CA MET A 82 7.99 9.08 -1.11
C MET A 82 7.82 8.13 0.08
N SER A 83 7.07 7.03 -0.09
CA SER A 83 6.85 6.06 0.97
C SER A 83 8.11 5.33 1.42
N GLY A 84 9.18 5.33 0.62
CA GLY A 84 10.48 4.73 0.95
C GLY A 84 11.50 5.71 1.54
N VAL A 85 11.17 6.99 1.61
CA VAL A 85 12.11 7.99 2.13
C VAL A 85 12.34 7.75 3.63
N GLY A 86 13.58 7.42 3.99
CA GLY A 86 14.01 7.12 5.35
C GLY A 86 13.77 5.67 5.82
N ASP A 87 13.03 4.84 5.09
CA ASP A 87 12.86 3.41 5.37
C ASP A 87 12.74 2.61 4.07
N GLU A 88 13.88 2.25 3.52
CA GLU A 88 13.96 1.46 2.27
C GLU A 88 13.47 0.01 2.44
N THR A 89 13.21 -0.43 3.67
CA THR A 89 12.67 -1.78 3.95
C THR A 89 11.14 -1.80 4.00
N CYS A 90 10.50 -0.63 3.96
CA CYS A 90 9.05 -0.50 4.01
C CYS A 90 8.42 -1.06 2.73
N GLY A 91 7.59 -2.08 2.86
CA GLY A 91 6.84 -2.64 1.74
C GLY A 91 5.77 -1.69 1.23
N ILE A 92 5.26 -1.94 0.03
CA ILE A 92 4.21 -1.16 -0.61
C ILE A 92 2.99 -2.03 -0.84
N VAL A 93 1.83 -1.48 -0.55
CA VAL A 93 0.53 -2.08 -0.89
C VAL A 93 -0.16 -1.14 -1.86
N THR A 94 -0.40 -1.58 -3.09
CA THR A 94 -1.08 -0.78 -4.11
C THR A 94 -1.86 -1.67 -5.07
N GLY A 95 -2.63 -1.07 -5.98
CA GLY A 95 -3.34 -1.79 -7.01
C GLY A 95 -4.10 -0.82 -7.91
N ALA A 96 -4.19 -1.17 -9.17
CA ALA A 96 -4.91 -0.41 -10.17
C ALA A 96 -5.56 -1.34 -11.18
N LEU A 97 -6.67 -0.92 -11.76
CA LEU A 97 -7.36 -1.60 -12.84
C LEU A 97 -7.35 -0.74 -14.10
N ASP A 98 -7.22 -1.39 -15.24
CA ASP A 98 -7.35 -0.79 -16.56
C ASP A 98 -8.81 -0.54 -16.97
N ALA A 99 -9.05 -0.12 -18.21
CA ALA A 99 -10.38 0.17 -18.74
C ALA A 99 -11.28 -1.08 -18.85
N GLU A 100 -10.67 -2.26 -18.94
CA GLU A 100 -11.33 -3.56 -19.03
C GLU A 100 -11.51 -4.26 -17.66
N ASP A 101 -11.19 -3.57 -16.56
CA ASP A 101 -11.19 -4.10 -15.19
C ASP A 101 -10.20 -5.27 -14.97
N PHE A 102 -9.06 -5.22 -15.63
CA PHE A 102 -7.93 -6.08 -15.30
C PHE A 102 -6.81 -5.27 -14.61
N PRO A 103 -5.85 -5.95 -13.93
CA PRO A 103 -4.72 -5.25 -13.36
C PRO A 103 -4.00 -4.38 -14.40
N ASP A 104 -3.85 -3.09 -14.08
CA ASP A 104 -3.15 -2.12 -14.94
C ASP A 104 -1.64 -2.41 -14.93
N ALA A 105 -1.21 -3.29 -15.83
CA ALA A 105 0.16 -3.77 -15.90
C ALA A 105 1.19 -2.65 -16.11
N GLU A 106 0.82 -1.58 -16.84
CA GLU A 106 1.70 -0.44 -17.06
C GLU A 106 1.95 0.32 -15.76
N LEU A 107 0.88 0.67 -15.03
CA LEU A 107 0.99 1.41 -13.79
C LEU A 107 1.68 0.58 -12.70
N ILE A 108 1.34 -0.71 -12.57
CA ILE A 108 1.98 -1.61 -11.61
C ILE A 108 3.47 -1.79 -11.91
N ARG A 109 3.85 -1.90 -13.19
CA ARG A 109 5.26 -1.94 -13.58
C ARG A 109 6.01 -0.66 -13.21
N GLY A 110 5.36 0.51 -13.40
CA GLY A 110 5.89 1.79 -12.94
C GLY A 110 6.05 1.84 -11.41
N ALA A 111 5.08 1.34 -10.66
CA ALA A 111 5.16 1.23 -9.20
C ALA A 111 6.29 0.29 -8.75
N LEU A 112 6.49 -0.85 -9.40
CA LEU A 112 7.60 -1.78 -9.14
C LEU A 112 8.95 -1.11 -9.35
N LEU A 113 9.12 -0.36 -10.45
CA LEU A 113 10.35 0.39 -10.71
C LEU A 113 10.61 1.45 -9.61
N GLY A 114 9.57 2.16 -9.19
CA GLY A 114 9.67 3.14 -8.10
C GLY A 114 9.90 2.51 -6.72
N ALA A 115 9.42 1.30 -6.52
CA ALA A 115 9.63 0.54 -5.29
C ALA A 115 11.09 0.05 -5.15
N GLY A 116 11.78 -0.17 -6.26
CA GLY A 116 13.12 -0.76 -6.26
C GLY A 116 13.10 -2.20 -5.73
N GLU A 117 13.87 -2.48 -4.67
CA GLU A 117 13.92 -3.81 -4.05
C GLU A 117 12.84 -4.03 -2.97
N ARG A 118 12.00 -3.03 -2.71
CA ARG A 118 10.92 -3.14 -1.72
C ARG A 118 9.84 -4.10 -2.20
N GLU A 119 9.26 -4.85 -1.28
CA GLU A 119 8.13 -5.72 -1.57
C GLU A 119 6.93 -4.91 -2.04
N LEU A 120 6.25 -5.37 -3.10
CA LEU A 120 5.00 -4.80 -3.56
C LEU A 120 3.89 -5.84 -3.49
N THR A 121 2.83 -5.48 -2.80
CA THR A 121 1.61 -6.29 -2.66
C THR A 121 0.48 -5.66 -3.48
N PHE A 122 -0.16 -6.45 -4.35
CA PHE A 122 -1.38 -6.01 -5.02
C PHE A 122 -2.56 -6.16 -4.05
N HIS A 123 -3.27 -5.06 -3.80
CA HIS A 123 -4.32 -5.02 -2.78
C HIS A 123 -5.68 -5.50 -3.31
N ARG A 124 -6.73 -5.28 -2.50
CA ARG A 124 -8.11 -5.70 -2.78
C ARG A 124 -8.71 -5.22 -4.13
N ALA A 125 -8.05 -4.37 -4.91
CA ALA A 125 -8.51 -4.04 -6.27
C ALA A 125 -8.74 -5.30 -7.12
N ILE A 126 -8.03 -6.39 -6.85
CA ILE A 126 -8.23 -7.67 -7.52
C ILE A 126 -9.67 -8.22 -7.38
N GLU A 127 -10.36 -7.89 -6.28
CA GLU A 127 -11.76 -8.32 -6.05
C GLU A 127 -12.74 -7.67 -7.05
N PHE A 128 -12.34 -6.60 -7.70
CA PHE A 128 -13.11 -5.84 -8.69
C PHE A 128 -12.69 -6.15 -10.13
N ALA A 129 -11.80 -7.11 -10.31
CA ALA A 129 -11.40 -7.54 -11.64
C ALA A 129 -12.56 -8.21 -12.37
N ALA A 130 -12.65 -8.00 -13.70
CA ALA A 130 -13.67 -8.60 -14.54
C ALA A 130 -13.66 -10.14 -14.48
N ASP A 131 -12.48 -10.72 -14.34
CA ASP A 131 -12.25 -12.14 -14.10
C ASP A 131 -11.01 -12.31 -13.23
N ILE A 132 -11.22 -12.81 -12.00
CA ILE A 132 -10.14 -12.94 -11.01
C ILE A 132 -9.09 -13.97 -11.47
N GLN A 133 -9.50 -15.08 -12.07
CA GLN A 133 -8.55 -16.09 -12.52
C GLN A 133 -7.65 -15.54 -13.63
N GLN A 134 -8.23 -14.89 -14.64
CA GLN A 134 -7.47 -14.27 -15.72
C GLN A 134 -6.59 -13.11 -15.21
N ALA A 135 -7.03 -12.40 -14.17
CA ALA A 135 -6.25 -11.31 -13.58
C ALA A 135 -4.92 -11.79 -12.97
N PHE A 136 -4.87 -13.04 -12.48
CA PHE A 136 -3.62 -13.63 -11.97
C PHE A 136 -2.69 -14.16 -13.09
N GLU A 137 -3.20 -14.34 -14.29
CA GLU A 137 -2.44 -14.87 -15.44
C GLU A 137 -1.81 -13.74 -16.29
N ARG A 138 -2.23 -12.48 -16.08
CA ARG A 138 -1.75 -11.30 -16.80
C ARG A 138 -0.60 -10.61 -16.08
#